data_94c45ad9c43901b704a0c7181add3240
#
_entry.id   94c45ad9c43901b704a0c7181add3240
#
_cell.length_a   1.000
_cell.length_b   1.000
_cell.length_c   1.000
_cell.angle_alpha   90.00
_cell.angle_beta   90.00
_cell.angle_gamma   90.00
#
_symmetry.space_group_name_H-M   'P 1'
#
loop_
_entity.id
_entity.type
_entity.pdbx_description
1 polymer ?
#
loop_
_entity_poly.entity_id
_entity_poly.type
_entity_poly.pdbx_seq_one_letter_code
_entity_poly.pdbx_strand_id
1 'polypeptide(L)'
;MLVNHLCRTSQSARREAQAEGWQGAKWLKTPDPFGRWESWDWGPNRVTQNAHPFFWAELSYRQHPTRETLETWKEIVLETATMMADFMAWDETTQRYIMGPPVMSGAEHDSGFDGWNSTSELNYWAMSLDIAQKWRERLDMQREPAWDRILAKLSRPPVVDGVYIDVESHPRAFRLTGHGW
;
A
#
# COMPACT_ATOMS: atom_id res chain seq x y z
N MET A 1 -10.29 9.06 17.39
CA MET A 1 -10.03 7.72 18.01
C MET A 1 -9.06 6.89 17.16
N LEU A 2 -9.27 6.72 15.87
CA LEU A 2 -8.42 5.91 14.98
C LEU A 2 -7.00 6.50 14.79
N VAL A 3 -6.87 7.79 14.50
CA VAL A 3 -5.57 8.45 14.36
C VAL A 3 -4.71 8.28 15.62
N ASN A 4 -5.29 8.33 16.79
CA ASN A 4 -4.55 8.13 18.05
C ASN A 4 -3.99 6.70 18.18
N HIS A 5 -4.68 5.70 17.61
CA HIS A 5 -4.14 4.33 17.55
C HIS A 5 -2.94 4.28 16.62
N LEU A 6 -3.03 4.80 15.39
CA LEU A 6 -1.94 4.84 14.44
C LEU A 6 -0.73 5.61 14.98
N CYS A 7 -0.94 6.77 15.61
CA CYS A 7 0.15 7.52 16.25
C CYS A 7 0.87 6.70 17.33
N ARG A 8 0.11 5.97 18.19
CA ARG A 8 0.72 5.13 19.24
C ARG A 8 1.47 3.92 18.70
N THR A 9 1.05 3.39 17.56
CA THR A 9 1.64 2.19 16.94
C THR A 9 2.63 2.52 15.83
N SER A 10 2.89 3.80 15.54
CA SER A 10 3.81 4.24 14.47
C SER A 10 5.22 3.68 14.61
N GLN A 11 5.73 3.61 15.85
CA GLN A 11 7.05 3.02 16.11
C GLN A 11 7.07 1.52 15.77
N SER A 12 6.00 0.79 16.03
CA SER A 12 5.87 -0.62 15.65
C SER A 12 5.84 -0.74 14.12
N ALA A 13 5.04 0.08 13.44
CA ALA A 13 4.96 0.10 11.98
C ALA A 13 6.31 0.38 11.30
N ARG A 14 7.15 1.27 11.87
CA ARG A 14 8.51 1.50 11.37
C ARG A 14 9.41 0.28 11.57
N ARG A 15 9.32 -0.40 12.70
CA ARG A 15 10.09 -1.63 12.96
C ARG A 15 9.73 -2.74 11.98
N GLU A 16 8.44 -2.87 11.64
CA GLU A 16 7.99 -3.83 10.64
C GLU A 16 8.56 -3.53 9.26
N ALA A 17 8.48 -2.28 8.79
CA ALA A 17 9.11 -1.89 7.54
C ALA A 17 10.62 -2.18 7.55
N GLN A 18 11.32 -1.78 8.61
CA GLN A 18 12.76 -1.97 8.76
C GLN A 18 13.17 -3.46 8.81
N ALA A 19 12.37 -4.30 9.45
CA ALA A 19 12.64 -5.75 9.53
C ALA A 19 12.61 -6.43 8.15
N GLU A 20 11.84 -5.86 7.22
CA GLU A 20 11.77 -6.31 5.83
C GLU A 20 12.70 -5.54 4.87
N GLY A 21 13.51 -4.62 5.41
CA GLY A 21 14.49 -3.84 4.65
C GLY A 21 13.94 -2.58 4.01
N TRP A 22 12.69 -2.16 4.33
CA TRP A 22 12.07 -0.97 3.79
C TRP A 22 12.17 0.23 4.74
N GLN A 23 12.14 1.42 4.17
CA GLN A 23 12.01 2.67 4.90
C GLN A 23 10.54 2.97 5.22
N GLY A 24 10.30 3.93 6.11
CA GLY A 24 8.95 4.39 6.45
C GLY A 24 8.21 3.48 7.41
N ALA A 25 6.90 3.36 7.25
CA ALA A 25 6.02 2.63 8.16
C ALA A 25 5.11 1.63 7.43
N LYS A 26 5.18 0.35 7.83
CA LYS A 26 4.30 -0.74 7.36
C LYS A 26 3.27 -1.08 8.42
N TRP A 27 2.01 -0.96 8.08
CA TRP A 27 0.91 -1.31 8.98
C TRP A 27 0.54 -2.79 8.78
N LEU A 28 0.40 -3.51 9.86
CA LEU A 28 -0.02 -4.92 9.83
C LEU A 28 -1.53 -5.03 9.63
N LYS A 29 -1.99 -6.14 9.05
CA LYS A 29 -3.42 -6.35 8.75
C LYS A 29 -4.23 -6.59 10.02
N THR A 30 -3.73 -7.43 10.91
CA THR A 30 -4.40 -7.87 12.14
C THR A 30 -3.46 -7.73 13.33
N PRO A 31 -2.98 -6.50 13.63
CA PRO A 31 -2.09 -6.31 14.77
C PRO A 31 -2.86 -6.41 16.08
N ASP A 32 -2.16 -6.77 17.15
CA ASP A 32 -2.68 -6.59 18.49
C ASP A 32 -2.84 -5.07 18.82
N PRO A 33 -3.47 -4.70 19.96
CA PRO A 33 -3.66 -3.29 20.33
C PRO A 33 -2.37 -2.45 20.43
N PHE A 34 -1.22 -3.10 20.48
CA PHE A 34 0.10 -2.46 20.55
C PHE A 34 0.83 -2.41 19.20
N GLY A 35 0.17 -2.87 18.12
CA GLY A 35 0.75 -2.90 16.78
C GLY A 35 1.76 -4.03 16.57
N ARG A 36 1.71 -5.09 17.40
CA ARG A 36 2.59 -6.24 17.25
C ARG A 36 1.95 -7.27 16.34
N TRP A 37 2.79 -8.06 15.71
CA TRP A 37 2.41 -9.11 14.78
C TRP A 37 1.66 -10.28 15.49
N GLU A 38 0.63 -10.77 14.82
CA GLU A 38 0.06 -12.09 15.07
C GLU A 38 0.65 -13.07 14.08
N SER A 39 1.14 -14.21 14.56
CA SER A 39 1.93 -15.18 13.78
C SER A 39 1.11 -15.92 12.72
N TRP A 40 1.03 -15.34 11.53
CA TRP A 40 0.54 -16.01 10.33
C TRP A 40 1.64 -15.99 9.26
N ASP A 41 2.05 -17.13 8.76
CA ASP A 41 3.25 -17.29 7.92
C ASP A 41 3.23 -16.43 6.62
N TRP A 42 2.06 -16.08 6.11
CA TRP A 42 1.88 -15.29 4.89
C TRP A 42 1.35 -13.86 5.11
N GLY A 43 1.13 -13.50 6.36
CA GLY A 43 0.67 -12.16 6.72
C GLY A 43 1.59 -11.02 6.26
N PRO A 44 2.94 -11.16 6.29
CA PRO A 44 3.85 -10.14 5.79
C PRO A 44 3.63 -9.75 4.33
N ASN A 45 3.18 -10.69 3.49
CA ASN A 45 2.96 -10.48 2.06
C ASN A 45 1.64 -9.76 1.75
N ARG A 46 0.82 -9.52 2.76
CA ARG A 46 -0.39 -8.70 2.65
C ARG A 46 -0.04 -7.25 2.90
N VAL A 47 -0.33 -6.43 1.94
CA VAL A 47 0.03 -5.01 1.97
C VAL A 47 -1.17 -4.07 1.81
N THR A 48 -2.35 -4.60 1.48
CA THR A 48 -3.62 -3.88 1.23
C THR A 48 -3.93 -2.83 2.29
N GLN A 49 -3.76 -3.18 3.57
CA GLN A 49 -4.08 -2.32 4.70
C GLN A 49 -3.24 -1.03 4.76
N ASN A 50 -2.11 -0.99 4.08
CA ASN A 50 -1.26 0.19 4.05
C ASN A 50 -1.89 1.36 3.28
N ALA A 51 -2.91 1.11 2.45
CA ALA A 51 -3.69 2.16 1.80
C ALA A 51 -4.75 2.79 2.73
N HIS A 52 -5.20 2.11 3.77
CA HIS A 52 -6.28 2.58 4.63
C HIS A 52 -5.97 3.89 5.37
N PRO A 53 -4.77 4.13 5.92
CA PRO A 53 -4.42 5.40 6.52
C PRO A 53 -4.67 6.61 5.61
N PHE A 54 -4.38 6.49 4.32
CA PHE A 54 -4.62 7.58 3.36
C PHE A 54 -6.10 7.88 3.17
N PHE A 55 -6.92 6.85 3.08
CA PHE A 55 -8.37 7.00 2.97
C PHE A 55 -8.93 7.72 4.21
N TRP A 56 -8.53 7.30 5.41
CA TRP A 56 -8.98 7.93 6.66
C TRP A 56 -8.46 9.36 6.82
N ALA A 57 -7.21 9.60 6.45
CA ALA A 57 -6.64 10.94 6.46
C ALA A 57 -7.40 11.88 5.52
N GLU A 58 -7.66 11.43 4.29
CA GLU A 58 -8.38 12.22 3.29
C GLU A 58 -9.83 12.50 3.72
N LEU A 59 -10.54 11.52 4.29
CA LEU A 59 -11.88 11.74 4.85
C LEU A 59 -11.85 12.74 6.01
N SER A 60 -10.87 12.64 6.91
CA SER A 60 -10.70 13.58 8.03
C SER A 60 -10.45 15.00 7.51
N TYR A 61 -9.60 15.14 6.50
CA TYR A 61 -9.33 16.44 5.90
C TYR A 61 -10.53 17.02 5.16
N ARG A 62 -11.29 16.22 4.42
CA ARG A 62 -12.51 16.68 3.75
C ARG A 62 -13.57 17.15 4.73
N GLN A 63 -13.65 16.52 5.88
CA GLN A 63 -14.56 16.92 6.95
C GLN A 63 -14.07 18.19 7.68
N HIS A 64 -12.77 18.29 7.91
CA HIS A 64 -12.15 19.41 8.60
C HIS A 64 -10.87 19.85 7.86
N PRO A 65 -11.00 20.71 6.80
CA PRO A 65 -9.87 21.09 5.95
C PRO A 65 -8.99 22.17 6.64
N THR A 66 -8.35 21.80 7.73
CA THR A 66 -7.52 22.67 8.55
C THR A 66 -6.05 22.25 8.54
N ARG A 67 -5.17 23.18 8.86
CA ARG A 67 -3.74 22.88 9.08
C ARG A 67 -3.55 21.87 10.20
N GLU A 68 -4.33 21.95 11.26
CA GLU A 68 -4.28 21.01 12.37
C GLU A 68 -4.56 19.57 11.90
N THR A 69 -5.57 19.35 11.06
CA THR A 69 -5.84 18.04 10.48
C THR A 69 -4.66 17.53 9.65
N LEU A 70 -4.06 18.39 8.84
CA LEU A 70 -2.89 18.03 8.03
C LEU A 70 -1.71 17.62 8.91
N GLU A 71 -1.37 18.40 9.94
CA GLU A 71 -0.26 18.09 10.85
C GLU A 71 -0.54 16.81 11.68
N THR A 72 -1.79 16.58 12.06
CA THR A 72 -2.18 15.36 12.81
C THR A 72 -1.90 14.08 12.02
N TRP A 73 -2.14 14.09 10.72
CA TRP A 73 -1.98 12.92 9.85
C TRP A 73 -0.64 12.87 9.10
N LYS A 74 0.12 13.96 9.12
CA LYS A 74 1.35 14.15 8.33
C LYS A 74 2.31 12.99 8.41
N GLU A 75 2.72 12.62 9.62
CA GLU A 75 3.69 11.56 9.84
C GLU A 75 3.16 10.21 9.31
N ILE A 76 1.93 9.88 9.63
CA ILE A 76 1.30 8.62 9.18
C ILE A 76 1.28 8.55 7.65
N VAL A 77 0.81 9.60 6.99
CA VAL A 77 0.71 9.66 5.52
C VAL A 77 2.09 9.59 4.87
N LEU A 78 3.05 10.41 5.30
CA LEU A 78 4.34 10.49 4.65
C LEU A 78 5.21 9.24 4.89
N GLU A 79 5.21 8.70 6.10
CA GLU A 79 5.96 7.48 6.43
C GLU A 79 5.39 6.25 5.70
N THR A 80 4.06 6.16 5.60
CA THR A 80 3.44 5.08 4.85
C THR A 80 3.74 5.19 3.36
N ALA A 81 3.68 6.40 2.78
CA ALA A 81 4.03 6.62 1.38
C ALA A 81 5.50 6.30 1.09
N THR A 82 6.41 6.59 2.04
CA THR A 82 7.81 6.23 1.93
C THR A 82 7.97 4.71 1.83
N MET A 83 7.32 3.94 2.71
CA MET A 83 7.34 2.48 2.65
C MET A 83 6.73 1.97 1.34
N MET A 84 5.58 2.53 0.93
CA MET A 84 4.93 2.11 -0.31
C MET A 84 5.79 2.37 -1.55
N ALA A 85 6.57 3.44 -1.57
CA ALA A 85 7.50 3.73 -2.65
C ALA A 85 8.71 2.79 -2.64
N ASP A 86 9.24 2.49 -1.47
CA ASP A 86 10.40 1.62 -1.29
C ASP A 86 10.07 0.14 -1.58
N PHE A 87 8.82 -0.26 -1.38
CA PHE A 87 8.30 -1.59 -1.73
C PHE A 87 8.28 -1.87 -3.24
N MET A 88 8.22 -0.83 -4.09
CA MET A 88 8.11 -0.98 -5.53
C MET A 88 9.45 -1.34 -6.17
N ALA A 89 9.46 -2.38 -7.00
CA ALA A 89 10.63 -2.76 -7.79
C ALA A 89 10.56 -2.21 -9.21
N TRP A 90 11.68 -1.72 -9.72
CA TRP A 90 11.80 -1.33 -11.13
C TRP A 90 12.08 -2.55 -12.00
N ASP A 91 11.25 -2.78 -13.00
CA ASP A 91 11.46 -3.83 -13.99
C ASP A 91 12.10 -3.25 -15.28
N GLU A 92 13.36 -3.56 -15.48
CA GLU A 92 14.13 -3.10 -16.65
C GLU A 92 13.57 -3.63 -17.98
N THR A 93 12.95 -4.81 -17.96
CA THR A 93 12.41 -5.44 -19.17
C THR A 93 11.18 -4.70 -19.69
N THR A 94 10.27 -4.38 -18.79
CA THR A 94 8.99 -3.74 -19.13
C THR A 94 8.99 -2.23 -18.93
N GLN A 95 10.09 -1.66 -18.36
CA GLN A 95 10.27 -0.23 -18.06
C GLN A 95 9.13 0.34 -17.22
N ARG A 96 8.71 -0.41 -16.20
CA ARG A 96 7.65 -0.03 -15.26
C ARG A 96 7.98 -0.45 -13.84
N TYR A 97 7.33 0.18 -12.88
CA TYR A 97 7.35 -0.29 -11.50
C TYR A 97 6.37 -1.45 -11.33
N ILE A 98 6.85 -2.51 -10.70
CA ILE A 98 6.08 -3.70 -10.37
C ILE A 98 5.94 -3.84 -8.86
N MET A 99 4.88 -4.48 -8.42
CA MET A 99 4.58 -4.79 -7.04
C MET A 99 4.80 -6.28 -6.77
N GLY A 100 5.76 -6.61 -5.91
CA GLY A 100 6.16 -7.99 -5.63
C GLY A 100 7.13 -8.55 -6.64
N PRO A 101 7.38 -9.91 -6.70
CA PRO A 101 6.99 -10.84 -5.63
C PRO A 101 7.79 -10.62 -4.33
N PRO A 102 7.25 -10.96 -3.17
CA PRO A 102 5.94 -11.55 -2.94
C PRO A 102 4.86 -10.48 -2.67
N VAL A 103 3.67 -10.65 -3.24
CA VAL A 103 2.46 -9.94 -2.83
C VAL A 103 1.25 -10.89 -2.87
N MET A 104 0.48 -10.90 -1.79
CA MET A 104 -0.79 -11.61 -1.75
C MET A 104 -1.91 -10.64 -2.09
N SER A 105 -2.77 -11.03 -3.03
CA SER A 105 -3.94 -10.22 -3.38
C SER A 105 -4.92 -10.09 -2.23
N GLY A 106 -5.74 -9.04 -2.26
CA GLY A 106 -6.81 -8.85 -1.29
C GLY A 106 -7.84 -10.00 -1.27
N ALA A 107 -7.96 -10.73 -2.37
CA ALA A 107 -8.84 -11.90 -2.50
C ALA A 107 -8.26 -13.19 -1.89
N GLU A 108 -6.97 -13.23 -1.56
CA GLU A 108 -6.32 -14.37 -0.86
C GLU A 108 -6.37 -15.70 -1.64
N HIS A 109 -6.39 -15.62 -2.97
CA HIS A 109 -6.52 -16.82 -3.82
C HIS A 109 -5.20 -17.40 -4.30
N ASP A 110 -4.11 -16.65 -4.16
CA ASP A 110 -2.76 -17.05 -4.53
C ASP A 110 -1.93 -17.48 -3.33
N SER A 111 -0.77 -18.06 -3.59
CA SER A 111 0.12 -18.52 -2.53
C SER A 111 0.69 -17.38 -1.67
N GLY A 112 0.62 -16.14 -2.14
CA GLY A 112 1.23 -14.99 -1.50
C GLY A 112 2.76 -14.96 -1.53
N PHE A 113 3.41 -15.96 -2.14
CA PHE A 113 4.87 -16.06 -2.23
C PHE A 113 5.41 -15.73 -3.61
N ASP A 114 4.62 -15.90 -4.64
CA ASP A 114 4.97 -15.70 -6.05
C ASP A 114 4.02 -14.75 -6.79
N GLY A 115 3.07 -14.16 -6.08
CA GLY A 115 2.17 -13.15 -6.61
C GLY A 115 2.88 -11.83 -6.90
N TRP A 116 2.56 -11.21 -8.04
CA TRP A 116 2.95 -9.83 -8.34
C TRP A 116 1.85 -9.10 -9.10
N ASN A 117 1.84 -7.77 -9.00
CA ASN A 117 0.92 -6.88 -9.69
C ASN A 117 -0.56 -7.25 -9.46
N SER A 118 -0.97 -7.30 -8.20
CA SER A 118 -2.39 -7.43 -7.87
C SER A 118 -3.17 -6.19 -8.31
N THR A 119 -4.30 -6.39 -8.97
CA THR A 119 -5.18 -5.32 -9.47
C THR A 119 -5.63 -4.38 -8.35
N SER A 120 -6.06 -4.91 -7.22
CA SER A 120 -6.50 -4.11 -6.07
C SER A 120 -5.35 -3.30 -5.48
N GLU A 121 -4.19 -3.94 -5.30
CA GLU A 121 -3.02 -3.32 -4.70
C GLU A 121 -2.44 -2.20 -5.58
N LEU A 122 -2.31 -2.43 -6.89
CA LEU A 122 -1.85 -1.40 -7.82
C LEU A 122 -2.72 -0.14 -7.77
N ASN A 123 -4.04 -0.31 -7.74
CA ASN A 123 -4.97 0.83 -7.62
C ASN A 123 -4.84 1.54 -6.27
N TYR A 124 -4.71 0.79 -5.17
CA TYR A 124 -4.49 1.36 -3.84
C TYR A 124 -3.16 2.11 -3.74
N TRP A 125 -2.09 1.59 -4.34
CA TRP A 125 -0.79 2.28 -4.37
C TRP A 125 -0.85 3.57 -5.16
N ALA A 126 -1.45 3.55 -6.36
CA ALA A 126 -1.64 4.76 -7.17
C ALA A 126 -2.43 5.84 -6.39
N MET A 127 -3.56 5.46 -5.81
CA MET A 127 -4.39 6.35 -4.99
C MET A 127 -3.62 6.92 -3.79
N SER A 128 -2.91 6.06 -3.08
CA SER A 128 -2.22 6.45 -1.84
C SER A 128 -1.06 7.40 -2.10
N LEU A 129 -0.22 7.12 -3.10
CA LEU A 129 0.90 8.00 -3.47
C LEU A 129 0.39 9.34 -4.02
N ASP A 130 -0.70 9.36 -4.78
CA ASP A 130 -1.33 10.61 -5.24
C ASP A 130 -1.87 11.44 -4.05
N ILE A 131 -2.52 10.80 -3.07
CA ILE A 131 -2.97 11.47 -1.84
C ILE A 131 -1.75 12.00 -1.06
N ALA A 132 -0.69 11.22 -0.93
CA ALA A 132 0.52 11.66 -0.23
C ALA A 132 1.15 12.90 -0.89
N GLN A 133 1.19 12.95 -2.22
CA GLN A 133 1.66 14.14 -2.94
C GLN A 133 0.76 15.36 -2.68
N LYS A 134 -0.56 15.19 -2.73
CA LYS A 134 -1.52 16.25 -2.37
C LYS A 134 -1.34 16.69 -0.91
N TRP A 135 -1.01 15.76 -0.02
CA TRP A 135 -0.71 16.08 1.38
C TRP A 135 0.51 16.95 1.52
N ARG A 136 1.59 16.64 0.78
CA ARG A 136 2.80 17.47 0.71
C ARG A 136 2.48 18.88 0.23
N GLU A 137 1.73 19.02 -0.86
CA GLU A 137 1.32 20.31 -1.41
C GLU A 137 0.48 21.12 -0.40
N ARG A 138 -0.49 20.51 0.26
CA ARG A 138 -1.31 21.15 1.31
C ARG A 138 -0.49 21.60 2.53
N LEU A 139 0.66 20.95 2.75
CA LEU A 139 1.62 21.26 3.82
C LEU A 139 2.72 22.24 3.37
N ASP A 140 2.60 22.85 2.19
CA ASP A 140 3.61 23.73 1.59
C ASP A 140 4.95 23.03 1.36
N MET A 141 4.95 21.72 1.18
CA MET A 141 6.13 20.92 0.86
C MET A 141 6.20 20.68 -0.66
N GLN A 142 7.41 20.58 -1.16
CA GLN A 142 7.64 20.15 -2.56
C GLN A 142 7.16 18.72 -2.76
N ARG A 143 6.61 18.40 -3.94
CA ARG A 143 6.30 17.01 -4.33
C ARG A 143 7.57 16.16 -4.26
N GLU A 144 7.40 14.87 -3.94
CA GLU A 144 8.50 13.91 -3.90
C GLU A 144 8.74 13.32 -5.30
N PRO A 145 9.87 13.65 -5.95
CA PRO A 145 10.10 13.21 -7.33
C PRO A 145 10.12 11.68 -7.52
N ALA A 146 10.53 10.94 -6.49
CA ALA A 146 10.51 9.48 -6.55
C ALA A 146 9.08 8.94 -6.65
N TRP A 147 8.14 9.51 -5.89
CA TRP A 147 6.73 9.10 -5.93
C TRP A 147 6.06 9.47 -7.26
N ASP A 148 6.42 10.63 -7.83
CA ASP A 148 5.93 11.03 -9.16
C ASP A 148 6.44 10.09 -10.26
N ARG A 149 7.70 9.63 -10.18
CA ARG A 149 8.21 8.62 -11.12
C ARG A 149 7.47 7.30 -11.01
N ILE A 150 7.18 6.85 -9.78
CA ILE A 150 6.39 5.64 -9.56
C ILE A 150 4.99 5.82 -10.16
N LEU A 151 4.27 6.88 -9.83
CA LEU A 151 2.94 7.16 -10.38
C LEU A 151 2.89 7.18 -11.90
N ALA A 152 3.92 7.75 -12.53
CA ALA A 152 4.01 7.84 -13.99
C ALA A 152 4.30 6.49 -14.69
N LYS A 153 4.93 5.55 -13.98
CA LYS A 153 5.45 4.28 -14.51
C LYS A 153 4.91 3.05 -13.80
N LEU A 154 3.96 3.20 -12.91
CA LEU A 154 3.33 2.08 -12.20
C LEU A 154 2.69 1.12 -13.20
N SER A 155 2.84 -0.18 -12.98
CA SER A 155 2.12 -1.20 -13.72
C SER A 155 0.63 -0.92 -13.70
N ARG A 156 -0.01 -1.14 -14.83
CA ARG A 156 -1.48 -1.04 -14.91
C ARG A 156 -2.12 -2.32 -14.40
N PRO A 157 -3.34 -2.25 -13.86
CA PRO A 157 -4.12 -3.44 -13.53
C PRO A 157 -4.13 -4.44 -14.68
N PRO A 158 -3.78 -5.71 -14.46
CA PRO A 158 -3.67 -6.68 -15.53
C PRO A 158 -5.03 -7.06 -16.13
N VAL A 159 -5.06 -7.22 -17.45
CA VAL A 159 -6.26 -7.54 -18.23
C VAL A 159 -5.98 -8.73 -19.14
N VAL A 160 -6.87 -9.72 -19.14
CA VAL A 160 -6.87 -10.87 -20.05
C VAL A 160 -8.23 -10.96 -20.74
N ASP A 161 -8.23 -11.04 -22.05
CA ASP A 161 -9.45 -11.11 -22.88
C ASP A 161 -10.46 -9.96 -22.57
N GLY A 162 -9.95 -8.75 -22.28
CA GLY A 162 -10.78 -7.58 -21.95
C GLY A 162 -11.34 -7.55 -20.54
N VAL A 163 -10.96 -8.49 -19.67
CA VAL A 163 -11.42 -8.59 -18.28
C VAL A 163 -10.24 -8.37 -17.33
N TYR A 164 -10.45 -7.56 -16.29
CA TYR A 164 -9.48 -7.44 -15.20
C TYR A 164 -9.32 -8.78 -14.48
N ILE A 165 -8.06 -9.15 -14.22
CA ILE A 165 -7.72 -10.33 -13.43
C ILE A 165 -7.16 -9.92 -12.08
N ASP A 166 -7.15 -10.82 -11.11
CA ASP A 166 -6.75 -10.51 -9.74
C ASP A 166 -5.25 -10.20 -9.65
N VAL A 167 -4.39 -11.09 -10.14
CA VAL A 167 -2.93 -10.91 -10.15
C VAL A 167 -2.33 -11.25 -11.51
N GLU A 168 -1.34 -10.49 -11.94
CA GLU A 168 -0.67 -10.69 -13.24
C GLU A 168 0.04 -12.05 -13.32
N SER A 169 0.64 -12.50 -12.21
CA SER A 169 1.33 -13.79 -12.12
C SER A 169 0.42 -15.01 -12.30
N HIS A 170 -0.86 -14.90 -11.97
CA HIS A 170 -1.82 -16.01 -11.98
C HIS A 170 -3.08 -15.68 -12.79
N PRO A 171 -2.97 -15.54 -14.12
CA PRO A 171 -4.06 -15.04 -14.98
C PRO A 171 -5.29 -15.96 -15.03
N ARG A 172 -5.20 -17.16 -14.46
CA ARG A 172 -6.27 -18.14 -14.41
C ARG A 172 -6.76 -18.45 -12.99
N ALA A 173 -6.34 -17.71 -11.98
CA ALA A 173 -6.65 -17.99 -10.58
C ALA A 173 -8.14 -18.24 -10.35
N PHE A 174 -9.02 -17.37 -10.82
CA PHE A 174 -10.47 -17.54 -10.69
C PHE A 174 -11.06 -18.72 -11.46
N ARG A 175 -10.37 -19.21 -12.49
CA ARG A 175 -10.86 -20.37 -13.29
C ARG A 175 -10.47 -21.72 -12.69
N LEU A 176 -9.40 -21.75 -11.88
CA LEU A 176 -8.85 -22.98 -11.34
C LEU A 176 -9.45 -23.38 -9.98
N THR A 177 -9.90 -22.42 -9.20
CA THR A 177 -10.30 -22.68 -7.82
C THR A 177 -11.71 -23.25 -7.67
N GLY A 178 -12.58 -23.16 -8.69
CA GLY A 178 -13.95 -23.71 -8.61
C GLY A 178 -14.77 -23.26 -7.40
N HIS A 179 -14.22 -22.41 -6.58
CA HIS A 179 -14.84 -21.85 -5.39
C HIS A 179 -15.46 -20.51 -5.77
N GLY A 180 -16.66 -20.59 -6.35
CA GLY A 180 -17.57 -19.47 -6.31
C GLY A 180 -17.91 -19.19 -4.84
N TRP A 181 -17.85 -17.95 -4.45
CA TRP A 181 -18.38 -17.44 -3.19
C TRP A 181 -19.90 -17.61 -3.19
#